data_39d29f8ddc30dabe6aa5bad4799efbfe
#
_entry.id   39d29f8ddc30dabe6aa5bad4799efbfe
#
_cell.length_a   1.000
_cell.length_b   1.000
_cell.length_c   1.000
_cell.angle_alpha   90.00
_cell.angle_beta   90.00
_cell.angle_gamma   90.00
#
_symmetry.space_group_name_H-M   'P 1'
#
loop_
_entity.id
_entity.type
_entity.pdbx_description
1 polymer ?
#
loop_
_entity_poly.entity_id
_entity_poly.type
_entity_poly.pdbx_seq_one_letter_code
_entity_poly.pdbx_strand_id
1 'polypeptide(L)'
;MAAVGARWGRRVGYRRRRPLPALVVLVALVVLSGLLWTRVFGSVEDIDAATTCNPPGAPTAPPEVSGQPAQVPLGTMLERDALNSTTPVPPQDVHVRVLNGNGESRQATMVGDELASLGFSKGGADNDSVYVNYDLQCHGQIRFGAAGMSAARTLSLIAPCAQLVRDEREDAAVDFALGADFDDIKTTQEAKQVLQQLQNWVPQRDHQEGAQQEVTPPQISEDLLTKARDVHC
;
A
#
# COMPACT_ATOMS: atom_id res chain seq x y z
N MET A 1 60.10 45.20 -57.43
CA MET A 1 60.52 44.75 -56.10
C MET A 1 59.31 44.19 -55.33
N ALA A 2 59.18 42.88 -55.30
CA ALA A 2 58.00 42.19 -54.70
C ALA A 2 58.43 41.52 -53.40
N ALA A 3 57.78 41.89 -52.30
CA ALA A 3 58.00 41.28 -50.99
C ALA A 3 56.98 40.12 -50.77
N VAL A 4 57.51 38.91 -50.65
CA VAL A 4 56.74 37.69 -50.39
C VAL A 4 56.52 37.58 -48.87
N GLY A 5 55.26 37.71 -48.42
CA GLY A 5 54.86 37.53 -47.04
C GLY A 5 54.69 36.06 -46.73
N ALA A 6 55.55 35.52 -45.89
CA ALA A 6 55.44 34.15 -45.34
C ALA A 6 54.30 34.03 -44.32
N ARG A 7 53.23 33.27 -44.63
CA ARG A 7 52.17 32.89 -43.69
C ARG A 7 52.65 31.72 -42.82
N TRP A 8 52.89 31.99 -41.58
CA TRP A 8 53.13 30.98 -40.59
C TRP A 8 51.80 30.32 -40.24
N GLY A 9 51.59 29.10 -40.66
CA GLY A 9 50.49 28.25 -40.27
C GLY A 9 50.75 27.73 -38.83
N ARG A 10 49.98 28.20 -37.86
CA ARG A 10 49.95 27.59 -36.53
C ARG A 10 49.40 26.19 -36.66
N ARG A 11 50.24 25.18 -36.50
CA ARG A 11 49.80 23.80 -36.32
C ARG A 11 49.21 23.70 -34.90
N VAL A 12 47.89 23.60 -34.81
CA VAL A 12 47.17 23.26 -33.60
C VAL A 12 47.50 21.79 -33.32
N GLY A 13 48.40 21.57 -32.35
CA GLY A 13 48.74 20.24 -31.88
C GLY A 13 47.53 19.61 -31.18
N TYR A 14 46.87 18.68 -31.84
CA TYR A 14 45.78 17.84 -31.23
C TYR A 14 46.41 17.00 -30.13
N ARG A 15 46.28 17.45 -28.89
CA ARG A 15 46.75 16.76 -27.69
C ARG A 15 45.90 15.48 -27.53
N ARG A 16 46.46 14.34 -27.93
CA ARG A 16 45.85 13.02 -27.82
C ARG A 16 45.51 12.76 -26.32
N ARG A 17 44.32 13.14 -25.87
CA ARG A 17 43.85 12.86 -24.54
C ARG A 17 43.70 11.33 -24.43
N ARG A 18 44.40 10.71 -23.49
CA ARG A 18 44.26 9.29 -23.24
C ARG A 18 42.85 9.04 -22.70
N PRO A 19 41.98 8.25 -23.38
CA PRO A 19 40.61 8.08 -22.98
C PRO A 19 40.48 7.17 -21.73
N LEU A 20 41.60 6.55 -21.29
CA LEU A 20 41.65 5.62 -20.15
C LEU A 20 40.96 6.14 -18.87
N PRO A 21 41.22 7.37 -18.35
CA PRO A 21 40.55 7.80 -17.13
C PRO A 21 39.02 8.00 -17.30
N ALA A 22 38.59 8.45 -18.47
CA ALA A 22 37.17 8.60 -18.80
C ALA A 22 36.46 7.24 -18.88
N LEU A 23 37.15 6.24 -19.45
CA LEU A 23 36.62 4.88 -19.54
C LEU A 23 36.49 4.21 -18.18
N VAL A 24 37.47 4.40 -17.26
CA VAL A 24 37.42 3.93 -15.88
C VAL A 24 36.25 4.53 -15.12
N VAL A 25 36.02 5.84 -15.25
CA VAL A 25 34.88 6.53 -14.62
C VAL A 25 33.56 6.00 -15.16
N LEU A 26 33.46 5.78 -16.47
CA LEU A 26 32.24 5.24 -17.09
C LEU A 26 31.94 3.83 -16.63
N VAL A 27 32.93 2.94 -16.53
CA VAL A 27 32.78 1.59 -15.99
C VAL A 27 32.37 1.63 -14.53
N ALA A 28 32.96 2.51 -13.72
CA ALA A 28 32.60 2.67 -12.32
C ALA A 28 31.12 3.13 -12.14
N LEU A 29 30.67 4.05 -12.99
CA LEU A 29 29.28 4.51 -12.98
C LEU A 29 28.29 3.41 -13.41
N VAL A 30 28.65 2.59 -14.41
CA VAL A 30 27.81 1.44 -14.82
C VAL A 30 27.72 0.41 -13.72
N VAL A 31 28.82 0.08 -13.03
CA VAL A 31 28.83 -0.85 -11.90
C VAL A 31 28.01 -0.30 -10.74
N LEU A 32 28.19 0.96 -10.37
CA LEU A 32 27.40 1.61 -9.30
C LEU A 32 25.91 1.63 -9.65
N SER A 33 25.57 1.97 -10.90
CA SER A 33 24.18 1.92 -11.37
C SER A 33 23.61 0.51 -11.27
N GLY A 34 24.35 -0.51 -11.73
CA GLY A 34 23.92 -1.91 -11.63
C GLY A 34 23.66 -2.35 -10.17
N LEU A 35 24.57 -2.00 -9.26
CA LEU A 35 24.40 -2.30 -7.82
C LEU A 35 23.20 -1.57 -7.21
N LEU A 36 22.93 -0.34 -7.63
CA LEU A 36 21.75 0.41 -7.17
C LEU A 36 20.45 -0.26 -7.65
N TRP A 37 20.40 -0.66 -8.93
CA TRP A 37 19.24 -1.32 -9.51
C TRP A 37 18.96 -2.68 -8.84
N THR A 38 19.99 -3.50 -8.56
CA THR A 38 19.80 -4.78 -7.86
C THR A 38 19.24 -4.59 -6.44
N ARG A 39 19.60 -3.50 -5.76
CA ARG A 39 19.04 -3.17 -4.43
C ARG A 39 17.59 -2.74 -4.53
N VAL A 40 17.24 -1.92 -5.51
CA VAL A 40 15.86 -1.43 -5.71
C VAL A 40 14.93 -2.58 -6.11
N PHE A 41 15.32 -3.41 -7.07
CA PHE A 41 14.48 -4.54 -7.49
C PHE A 41 14.36 -5.61 -6.40
N GLY A 42 15.43 -5.92 -5.66
CA GLY A 42 15.38 -6.87 -4.55
C GLY A 42 14.41 -6.43 -3.45
N SER A 43 14.37 -5.15 -3.08
CA SER A 43 13.45 -4.66 -2.06
C SER A 43 11.97 -4.70 -2.48
N VAL A 44 11.67 -4.54 -3.77
CA VAL A 44 10.29 -4.64 -4.28
C VAL A 44 9.81 -6.09 -4.27
N GLU A 45 10.65 -7.04 -4.73
CA GLU A 45 10.32 -8.48 -4.69
C GLU A 45 10.12 -8.99 -3.26
N ASP A 46 10.94 -8.52 -2.30
CA ASP A 46 10.83 -8.89 -0.88
C ASP A 46 9.50 -8.39 -0.27
N ILE A 47 9.07 -7.17 -0.60
CA ILE A 47 7.81 -6.61 -0.10
C ILE A 47 6.60 -7.33 -0.71
N ASP A 48 6.60 -7.58 -2.02
CA ASP A 48 5.51 -8.27 -2.70
C ASP A 48 5.38 -9.72 -2.19
N ALA A 49 6.49 -10.41 -1.96
CA ALA A 49 6.50 -11.74 -1.37
C ALA A 49 5.92 -11.74 0.07
N ALA A 50 6.28 -10.73 0.88
CA ALA A 50 5.80 -10.62 2.27
C ALA A 50 4.33 -10.23 2.37
N THR A 51 3.77 -9.54 1.36
CA THR A 51 2.36 -9.13 1.33
C THR A 51 1.45 -10.13 0.62
N THR A 52 1.99 -11.10 -0.12
CA THR A 52 1.19 -12.09 -0.84
C THR A 52 0.70 -13.18 0.09
N CYS A 53 -0.60 -13.40 0.13
CA CYS A 53 -1.22 -14.45 0.95
C CYS A 53 -1.44 -15.73 0.13
N ASN A 54 -1.44 -16.87 0.82
CA ASN A 54 -1.82 -18.16 0.24
C ASN A 54 -3.32 -18.19 -0.14
N PRO A 55 -3.75 -19.02 -1.09
CA PRO A 55 -5.18 -19.27 -1.30
C PRO A 55 -5.79 -20.03 -0.08
N PRO A 56 -7.08 -19.82 0.23
CA PRO A 56 -7.75 -20.52 1.32
C PRO A 56 -7.81 -22.02 1.07
N GLY A 57 -7.56 -22.81 2.13
CA GLY A 57 -7.72 -24.27 2.10
C GLY A 57 -9.18 -24.69 2.03
N ALA A 58 -9.43 -25.93 1.58
CA ALA A 58 -10.78 -26.51 1.65
C ALA A 58 -11.17 -26.73 3.13
N PRO A 59 -12.46 -26.57 3.52
CA PRO A 59 -12.90 -26.83 4.89
C PRO A 59 -12.54 -28.25 5.35
N THR A 60 -11.94 -28.36 6.53
CA THR A 60 -11.57 -29.67 7.11
C THR A 60 -12.75 -30.40 7.73
N ALA A 61 -13.84 -29.66 8.04
CA ALA A 61 -15.08 -30.23 8.54
C ALA A 61 -16.29 -29.45 8.01
N PRO A 62 -17.47 -30.10 7.85
CA PRO A 62 -18.69 -29.38 7.51
C PRO A 62 -19.05 -28.33 8.57
N PRO A 63 -19.63 -27.19 8.19
CA PRO A 63 -20.00 -26.10 9.12
C PRO A 63 -20.91 -26.56 10.25
N GLU A 64 -21.81 -27.51 9.99
CA GLU A 64 -22.75 -28.08 10.95
C GLU A 64 -22.04 -28.83 12.10
N VAL A 65 -20.84 -29.36 11.85
CA VAL A 65 -20.05 -30.12 12.82
C VAL A 65 -19.02 -29.24 13.52
N SER A 66 -18.42 -28.30 12.79
CA SER A 66 -17.35 -27.44 13.32
C SER A 66 -17.85 -26.22 14.07
N GLY A 67 -19.11 -25.82 13.87
CA GLY A 67 -19.65 -24.56 14.37
C GLY A 67 -19.02 -23.31 13.72
N GLN A 68 -18.22 -23.51 12.67
CA GLN A 68 -17.63 -22.45 11.89
C GLN A 68 -18.62 -21.93 10.82
N PRO A 69 -18.46 -20.68 10.35
CA PRO A 69 -19.28 -20.19 9.26
C PRO A 69 -19.04 -21.01 7.98
N ALA A 70 -20.03 -21.07 7.10
CA ALA A 70 -19.84 -21.63 5.77
C ALA A 70 -18.75 -20.84 5.05
N GLN A 71 -17.81 -21.56 4.37
CA GLN A 71 -16.73 -20.92 3.66
C GLN A 71 -17.27 -20.07 2.50
N VAL A 72 -16.86 -18.80 2.45
CA VAL A 72 -17.12 -17.88 1.34
C VAL A 72 -15.93 -17.85 0.40
N PRO A 73 -16.15 -17.66 -0.92
CA PRO A 73 -15.07 -17.52 -1.87
C PRO A 73 -14.19 -16.31 -1.56
N LEU A 74 -12.88 -16.44 -1.78
CA LEU A 74 -11.97 -15.32 -1.80
C LEU A 74 -12.26 -14.48 -3.05
N GLY A 75 -12.30 -13.16 -2.88
CA GLY A 75 -12.41 -12.21 -3.98
C GLY A 75 -11.15 -12.16 -4.87
N THR A 76 -11.06 -11.15 -5.70
CA THR A 76 -9.91 -10.91 -6.58
C THR A 76 -8.79 -10.22 -5.81
N MET A 77 -7.62 -10.83 -5.75
CA MET A 77 -6.41 -10.24 -5.21
C MET A 77 -5.96 -9.08 -6.10
N LEU A 78 -5.58 -7.96 -5.49
CA LEU A 78 -5.13 -6.76 -6.18
C LEU A 78 -3.66 -6.49 -5.84
N GLU A 79 -3.00 -5.76 -6.73
CA GLU A 79 -1.66 -5.25 -6.49
C GLU A 79 -1.65 -4.26 -5.31
N ARG A 80 -0.52 -4.14 -4.64
CA ARG A 80 -0.35 -3.28 -3.46
C ARG A 80 -0.67 -1.81 -3.75
N ASP A 81 -0.47 -1.35 -4.97
CA ASP A 81 -0.68 0.03 -5.43
C ASP A 81 -2.07 0.29 -6.04
N ALA A 82 -2.92 -0.73 -6.15
CA ALA A 82 -4.23 -0.66 -6.81
C ALA A 82 -5.14 0.47 -6.29
N LEU A 83 -4.95 0.92 -5.04
CA LEU A 83 -5.70 2.01 -4.43
C LEU A 83 -4.93 3.35 -4.40
N ASN A 84 -3.76 3.47 -5.03
CA ASN A 84 -2.97 4.71 -4.94
C ASN A 84 -3.68 5.93 -5.53
N SER A 85 -4.48 5.75 -6.58
CA SER A 85 -5.30 6.81 -7.18
C SER A 85 -6.65 7.05 -6.47
N THR A 86 -6.96 6.25 -5.43
CA THR A 86 -8.22 6.37 -4.68
C THR A 86 -8.07 7.38 -3.56
N THR A 87 -8.99 8.34 -3.48
CA THR A 87 -9.03 9.32 -2.39
C THR A 87 -9.45 8.63 -1.09
N PRO A 88 -8.67 8.73 0.00
CA PRO A 88 -9.06 8.20 1.30
C PRO A 88 -10.21 9.00 1.91
N VAL A 89 -11.00 8.35 2.75
CA VAL A 89 -12.09 8.98 3.53
C VAL A 89 -11.69 9.12 5.00
N PRO A 90 -12.38 9.99 5.78
CA PRO A 90 -12.17 10.09 7.21
C PRO A 90 -12.30 8.73 7.93
N PRO A 91 -11.42 8.39 8.88
CA PRO A 91 -11.45 7.08 9.53
C PRO A 91 -12.75 6.80 10.30
N GLN A 92 -13.44 7.82 10.82
CA GLN A 92 -14.75 7.65 11.45
C GLN A 92 -15.85 7.18 10.49
N ASP A 93 -15.66 7.36 9.17
CA ASP A 93 -16.58 6.90 8.13
C ASP A 93 -16.20 5.49 7.61
N VAL A 94 -15.10 4.92 8.10
CA VAL A 94 -14.62 3.59 7.73
C VAL A 94 -15.07 2.56 8.74
N HIS A 95 -16.03 1.72 8.39
CA HIS A 95 -16.49 0.60 9.21
C HIS A 95 -15.60 -0.62 8.98
N VAL A 96 -14.74 -0.94 9.96
CA VAL A 96 -13.81 -2.07 9.86
C VAL A 96 -14.28 -3.22 10.73
N ARG A 97 -14.52 -4.37 10.13
CA ARG A 97 -14.68 -5.64 10.81
C ARG A 97 -13.34 -6.38 10.80
N VAL A 98 -12.85 -6.75 11.97
CA VAL A 98 -11.58 -7.49 12.08
C VAL A 98 -11.86 -8.98 12.17
N LEU A 99 -11.22 -9.76 11.30
CA LEU A 99 -11.46 -11.19 11.17
C LEU A 99 -10.24 -11.99 11.60
N ASN A 100 -10.47 -13.04 12.38
CA ASN A 100 -9.45 -13.98 12.80
C ASN A 100 -9.20 -15.03 11.70
N GLY A 101 -8.13 -14.87 10.92
CA GLY A 101 -7.73 -15.81 9.86
C GLY A 101 -6.57 -16.72 10.26
N ASN A 102 -5.98 -16.54 11.47
CA ASN A 102 -4.81 -17.29 11.94
C ASN A 102 -5.08 -18.14 13.21
N GLY A 103 -6.26 -18.03 13.81
CA GLY A 103 -6.64 -18.79 15.02
C GLY A 103 -6.18 -18.18 16.33
N GLU A 104 -5.51 -17.03 16.33
CA GLU A 104 -5.04 -16.36 17.55
C GLU A 104 -6.20 -15.81 18.37
N SER A 105 -6.30 -16.27 19.62
CA SER A 105 -7.40 -15.90 20.52
C SER A 105 -7.38 -14.41 20.86
N ARG A 106 -8.53 -13.72 20.72
CA ARG A 106 -8.76 -12.31 21.06
C ARG A 106 -7.96 -11.30 20.22
N GLN A 107 -7.08 -11.72 19.31
CA GLN A 107 -6.27 -10.81 18.52
C GLN A 107 -7.16 -9.86 17.69
N ALA A 108 -8.18 -10.38 17.00
CA ALA A 108 -9.13 -9.57 16.24
C ALA A 108 -9.84 -8.50 17.09
N THR A 109 -10.19 -8.82 18.35
CA THR A 109 -10.79 -7.85 19.27
C THR A 109 -9.80 -6.76 19.65
N MET A 110 -8.56 -7.12 19.99
CA MET A 110 -7.52 -6.14 20.36
C MET A 110 -7.19 -5.21 19.21
N VAL A 111 -7.04 -5.74 18.00
CA VAL A 111 -6.81 -4.93 16.78
C VAL A 111 -8.01 -4.04 16.49
N GLY A 112 -9.24 -4.52 16.68
CA GLY A 112 -10.44 -3.70 16.55
C GLY A 112 -10.49 -2.54 17.56
N ASP A 113 -10.02 -2.75 18.78
CA ASP A 113 -9.91 -1.70 19.81
C ASP A 113 -8.81 -0.67 19.44
N GLU A 114 -7.70 -1.14 18.88
CA GLU A 114 -6.63 -0.28 18.41
C GLU A 114 -7.09 0.58 17.22
N LEU A 115 -7.74 0.00 16.22
CA LEU A 115 -8.35 0.73 15.11
C LEU A 115 -9.33 1.81 15.60
N ALA A 116 -10.15 1.48 16.59
CA ALA A 116 -11.06 2.46 17.20
C ALA A 116 -10.30 3.59 17.89
N SER A 117 -9.15 3.32 18.53
CA SER A 117 -8.29 4.36 19.11
C SER A 117 -7.69 5.31 18.07
N LEU A 118 -7.50 4.82 16.84
CA LEU A 118 -7.08 5.59 15.67
C LEU A 118 -8.25 6.32 14.97
N GLY A 119 -9.46 6.17 15.48
CA GLY A 119 -10.65 6.87 14.99
C GLY A 119 -11.52 6.10 14.00
N PHE A 120 -11.21 4.84 13.72
CA PHE A 120 -12.06 4.02 12.86
C PHE A 120 -13.35 3.59 13.57
N SER A 121 -14.43 3.43 12.79
CA SER A 121 -15.69 2.89 13.29
C SER A 121 -15.60 1.37 13.42
N LYS A 122 -15.97 0.84 14.61
CA LYS A 122 -15.97 -0.60 14.86
C LYS A 122 -17.05 -1.30 14.06
N GLY A 123 -16.66 -2.26 13.22
CA GLY A 123 -17.54 -3.19 12.53
C GLY A 123 -17.68 -4.55 13.25
N GLY A 124 -16.99 -4.72 14.40
CA GLY A 124 -16.97 -5.96 15.16
C GLY A 124 -15.70 -6.80 14.95
N ALA A 125 -15.62 -7.92 15.67
CA ALA A 125 -14.57 -8.92 15.53
C ALA A 125 -15.21 -10.31 15.43
N ASP A 126 -14.74 -11.14 14.48
CA ASP A 126 -15.30 -12.46 14.20
C ASP A 126 -14.22 -13.41 13.66
N ASN A 127 -14.59 -14.69 13.48
CA ASN A 127 -13.77 -15.64 12.75
C ASN A 127 -13.86 -15.41 11.24
N ASP A 128 -12.75 -15.68 10.54
CA ASP A 128 -12.71 -15.51 9.10
C ASP A 128 -13.56 -16.57 8.39
N SER A 129 -14.50 -16.12 7.55
CA SER A 129 -15.33 -17.01 6.75
C SER A 129 -14.70 -17.46 5.43
N VAL A 130 -13.55 -16.89 5.05
CA VAL A 130 -12.76 -17.31 3.88
C VAL A 130 -11.71 -18.35 4.30
N TYR A 131 -10.92 -18.06 5.34
CA TYR A 131 -9.91 -18.96 5.89
C TYR A 131 -10.48 -19.68 7.12
N VAL A 132 -11.50 -20.50 6.91
CA VAL A 132 -12.22 -21.22 7.98
C VAL A 132 -11.35 -22.20 8.76
N ASN A 133 -10.19 -22.60 8.22
CA ASN A 133 -9.20 -23.44 8.90
C ASN A 133 -8.14 -22.64 9.68
N TYR A 134 -8.25 -21.30 9.74
CA TYR A 134 -7.27 -20.40 10.33
C TYR A 134 -5.89 -20.52 9.69
N ASP A 135 -5.85 -20.68 8.37
CA ASP A 135 -4.66 -20.99 7.57
C ASP A 135 -4.20 -19.81 6.69
N LEU A 136 -4.55 -18.57 7.05
CA LEU A 136 -4.09 -17.37 6.36
C LEU A 136 -2.61 -17.11 6.69
N GLN A 137 -1.72 -17.43 5.73
CA GLN A 137 -0.26 -17.32 5.88
C GLN A 137 0.26 -16.05 5.20
N CYS A 138 0.17 -14.93 5.88
CA CYS A 138 0.71 -13.61 5.51
C CYS A 138 0.41 -12.64 6.65
N HIS A 139 0.71 -11.34 6.50
CA HIS A 139 0.32 -10.33 7.49
C HIS A 139 -1.21 -10.18 7.62
N GLY A 140 -1.95 -10.26 6.52
CA GLY A 140 -3.40 -10.16 6.52
C GLY A 140 -3.96 -9.68 5.19
N GLN A 141 -5.29 -9.54 5.14
CA GLN A 141 -6.01 -9.08 3.94
C GLN A 141 -6.97 -7.94 4.28
N ILE A 142 -7.01 -6.93 3.44
CA ILE A 142 -8.05 -5.90 3.43
C ILE A 142 -9.02 -6.26 2.31
N ARG A 143 -10.25 -6.69 2.68
CA ARG A 143 -11.29 -7.12 1.74
C ARG A 143 -12.39 -6.07 1.66
N PHE A 144 -12.79 -5.71 0.44
CA PHE A 144 -13.74 -4.64 0.20
C PHE A 144 -14.47 -4.80 -1.13
N GLY A 145 -15.68 -4.29 -1.20
CA GLY A 145 -16.44 -4.16 -2.45
C GLY A 145 -16.15 -2.86 -3.19
N ALA A 146 -16.82 -2.66 -4.31
CA ALA A 146 -16.67 -1.45 -5.13
C ALA A 146 -16.96 -0.16 -4.34
N ALA A 147 -17.96 -0.17 -3.47
CA ALA A 147 -18.33 0.98 -2.62
C ALA A 147 -17.31 1.24 -1.49
N GLY A 148 -16.53 0.23 -1.10
CA GLY A 148 -15.56 0.30 0.00
C GLY A 148 -14.15 0.74 -0.39
N MET A 149 -13.87 1.08 -1.65
CA MET A 149 -12.51 1.40 -2.13
C MET A 149 -11.84 2.53 -1.34
N SER A 150 -12.54 3.63 -1.09
CA SER A 150 -12.01 4.77 -0.33
C SER A 150 -11.77 4.43 1.14
N ALA A 151 -12.64 3.60 1.74
CA ALA A 151 -12.47 3.08 3.09
C ALA A 151 -11.26 2.13 3.19
N ALA A 152 -11.11 1.21 2.22
CA ALA A 152 -9.96 0.33 2.12
C ALA A 152 -8.66 1.12 1.90
N ARG A 153 -8.71 2.22 1.11
CA ARG A 153 -7.56 3.13 0.97
C ARG A 153 -7.13 3.71 2.30
N THR A 154 -8.06 4.20 3.12
CA THR A 154 -7.75 4.75 4.45
C THR A 154 -7.13 3.68 5.34
N LEU A 155 -7.70 2.48 5.40
CA LEU A 155 -7.17 1.37 6.21
C LEU A 155 -5.78 0.94 5.73
N SER A 156 -5.52 0.90 4.42
CA SER A 156 -4.23 0.53 3.85
C SER A 156 -3.07 1.47 4.22
N LEU A 157 -3.35 2.67 4.72
CA LEU A 157 -2.32 3.61 5.19
C LEU A 157 -1.70 3.17 6.52
N ILE A 158 -2.44 2.39 7.33
CA ILE A 158 -2.00 1.91 8.65
C ILE A 158 -1.78 0.40 8.68
N ALA A 159 -2.28 -0.33 7.68
CA ALA A 159 -2.03 -1.74 7.48
C ALA A 159 -1.40 -1.97 6.08
N PRO A 160 -0.22 -1.37 5.77
CA PRO A 160 0.37 -1.38 4.44
C PRO A 160 0.92 -2.75 4.01
N CYS A 161 1.08 -3.68 4.96
CA CYS A 161 1.50 -5.07 4.71
C CYS A 161 0.34 -6.01 4.42
N ALA A 162 -0.91 -5.54 4.51
CA ALA A 162 -2.08 -6.34 4.18
C ALA A 162 -2.30 -6.39 2.66
N GLN A 163 -2.60 -7.60 2.15
CA GLN A 163 -2.98 -7.80 0.76
C GLN A 163 -4.36 -7.20 0.49
N LEU A 164 -4.49 -6.49 -0.62
CA LEU A 164 -5.77 -5.94 -1.05
C LEU A 164 -6.57 -7.01 -1.78
N VAL A 165 -7.85 -7.17 -1.42
CA VAL A 165 -8.74 -8.14 -2.04
C VAL A 165 -10.09 -7.47 -2.33
N ARG A 166 -10.50 -7.49 -3.59
CA ARG A 166 -11.82 -6.99 -4.00
C ARG A 166 -12.81 -8.13 -4.05
N ASP A 167 -13.88 -8.02 -3.30
CA ASP A 167 -15.00 -8.95 -3.31
C ASP A 167 -16.27 -8.34 -3.94
N GLU A 168 -17.38 -9.09 -3.95
CA GLU A 168 -18.63 -8.71 -4.59
C GLU A 168 -19.62 -8.01 -3.64
N ARG A 169 -19.19 -7.63 -2.42
CA ARG A 169 -20.08 -6.89 -1.51
C ARG A 169 -20.48 -5.53 -2.09
N GLU A 170 -21.72 -5.14 -1.83
CA GLU A 170 -22.29 -3.88 -2.33
C GLU A 170 -22.11 -2.73 -1.33
N ASP A 171 -21.90 -3.04 -0.04
CA ASP A 171 -21.73 -2.04 1.01
C ASP A 171 -20.30 -1.45 1.02
N ALA A 172 -20.12 -0.39 1.80
CA ALA A 172 -18.82 0.28 1.96
C ALA A 172 -17.99 -0.26 3.15
N ALA A 173 -18.43 -1.34 3.79
CA ALA A 173 -17.70 -1.95 4.89
C ALA A 173 -16.41 -2.60 4.40
N VAL A 174 -15.41 -2.66 5.30
CA VAL A 174 -14.11 -3.26 5.02
C VAL A 174 -13.84 -4.34 6.06
N ASP A 175 -13.39 -5.51 5.60
CA ASP A 175 -12.88 -6.55 6.47
C ASP A 175 -11.35 -6.49 6.53
N PHE A 176 -10.81 -6.57 7.74
CA PHE A 176 -9.40 -6.76 7.98
C PHE A 176 -9.16 -8.16 8.55
N ALA A 177 -8.80 -9.11 7.69
CA ALA A 177 -8.49 -10.47 8.10
C ALA A 177 -7.02 -10.55 8.54
N LEU A 178 -6.78 -10.99 9.78
CA LEU A 178 -5.45 -11.13 10.35
C LEU A 178 -4.84 -12.49 9.99
N GLY A 179 -3.62 -12.48 9.46
CA GLY A 179 -2.86 -13.66 9.09
C GLY A 179 -1.83 -14.07 10.14
N ALA A 180 -1.13 -15.17 9.89
CA ALA A 180 -0.15 -15.75 10.82
C ALA A 180 1.09 -14.87 11.06
N ASP A 181 1.43 -14.03 10.07
CA ASP A 181 2.58 -13.11 10.14
C ASP A 181 2.17 -11.73 10.68
N PHE A 182 0.91 -11.56 11.10
CA PHE A 182 0.46 -10.31 11.70
C PHE A 182 1.06 -10.13 13.09
N ASP A 183 1.84 -9.07 13.26
CA ASP A 183 2.47 -8.69 14.53
C ASP A 183 1.87 -7.41 15.14
N ASP A 184 1.59 -6.39 14.31
CA ASP A 184 1.12 -5.08 14.76
C ASP A 184 0.58 -4.23 13.60
N ILE A 185 -0.18 -3.18 13.93
CA ILE A 185 -0.57 -2.14 12.96
C ILE A 185 0.62 -1.21 12.72
N LYS A 186 1.11 -1.17 11.48
CA LYS A 186 2.32 -0.39 11.10
C LYS A 186 2.01 1.09 10.89
N THR A 187 1.66 1.79 11.95
CA THR A 187 1.29 3.21 11.89
C THR A 187 2.52 4.11 11.89
N THR A 188 2.96 4.58 10.71
CA THR A 188 4.03 5.57 10.56
C THR A 188 3.60 6.95 11.09
N GLN A 189 4.55 7.87 11.28
CA GLN A 189 4.22 9.26 11.65
C GLN A 189 3.42 9.96 10.54
N GLU A 190 3.75 9.65 9.30
CA GLU A 190 3.07 10.15 8.10
C GLU A 190 1.62 9.62 8.04
N ALA A 191 1.41 8.33 8.32
CA ALA A 191 0.07 7.76 8.41
C ALA A 191 -0.77 8.45 9.50
N LYS A 192 -0.20 8.72 10.68
CA LYS A 192 -0.89 9.48 11.74
C LYS A 192 -1.24 10.90 11.30
N GLN A 193 -0.35 11.58 10.57
CA GLN A 193 -0.63 12.91 10.02
C GLN A 193 -1.78 12.87 9.01
N VAL A 194 -1.80 11.86 8.12
CA VAL A 194 -2.91 11.68 7.17
C VAL A 194 -4.22 11.46 7.91
N LEU A 195 -4.26 10.53 8.89
CA LEU A 195 -5.47 10.28 9.67
C LEU A 195 -5.96 11.54 10.39
N GLN A 196 -5.07 12.33 10.99
CA GLN A 196 -5.43 13.60 11.65
C GLN A 196 -6.00 14.63 10.66
N GLN A 197 -5.42 14.76 9.46
CA GLN A 197 -5.96 15.65 8.42
C GLN A 197 -7.35 15.19 7.97
N LEU A 198 -7.54 13.89 7.79
CA LEU A 198 -8.85 13.31 7.43
C LEU A 198 -9.89 13.49 8.54
N GLN A 199 -9.52 13.26 9.81
CA GLN A 199 -10.42 13.44 10.96
C GLN A 199 -10.90 14.91 11.13
N ASN A 200 -9.99 15.85 10.84
CA ASN A 200 -10.27 17.29 10.95
C ASN A 200 -10.92 17.87 9.68
N TRP A 201 -11.05 17.07 8.63
CA TRP A 201 -11.66 17.53 7.40
C TRP A 201 -13.16 17.76 7.60
N VAL A 202 -13.59 18.98 7.26
CA VAL A 202 -15.00 19.36 7.28
C VAL A 202 -15.46 19.52 5.84
N PRO A 203 -16.53 18.81 5.41
CA PRO A 203 -17.09 18.96 4.08
C PRO A 203 -17.46 20.43 3.81
N GLN A 204 -16.81 21.06 2.85
CA GLN A 204 -17.23 22.37 2.37
C GLN A 204 -18.41 22.16 1.43
N ARG A 205 -19.58 22.68 1.83
CA ARG A 205 -20.77 22.73 1.00
C ARG A 205 -20.77 24.04 0.27
N ASP A 206 -20.59 24.04 -1.03
CA ASP A 206 -20.81 25.23 -1.84
C ASP A 206 -22.30 25.58 -1.77
N HIS A 207 -22.60 26.80 -1.23
CA HIS A 207 -23.94 27.33 -1.12
C HIS A 207 -24.44 27.86 -2.48
N GLN A 208 -24.42 27.03 -3.53
CA GLN A 208 -25.14 27.34 -4.76
C GLN A 208 -26.52 26.71 -4.71
N GLU A 209 -27.55 27.56 -4.52
CA GLU A 209 -28.95 27.12 -4.61
C GLU A 209 -29.23 26.53 -6.00
N GLY A 210 -29.51 25.22 -6.05
CA GLY A 210 -29.98 24.52 -7.26
C GLY A 210 -28.99 23.59 -7.96
N ALA A 211 -27.71 23.47 -7.53
CA ALA A 211 -26.77 22.47 -8.02
C ALA A 211 -26.73 21.25 -7.09
N GLN A 212 -26.50 20.04 -7.64
CA GLN A 212 -26.15 18.87 -6.85
C GLN A 212 -24.90 19.22 -6.03
N GLN A 213 -25.01 19.14 -4.69
CA GLN A 213 -23.93 19.51 -3.76
C GLN A 213 -22.76 18.56 -3.95
N GLU A 214 -21.77 18.96 -4.72
CA GLU A 214 -20.52 18.25 -4.87
C GLU A 214 -19.65 18.54 -3.63
N VAL A 215 -19.42 17.52 -2.81
CA VAL A 215 -18.55 17.62 -1.64
C VAL A 215 -17.12 17.50 -2.11
N THR A 216 -16.32 18.56 -1.98
CA THR A 216 -14.89 18.51 -2.31
C THR A 216 -14.19 17.51 -1.40
N PRO A 217 -13.51 16.49 -1.95
CA PRO A 217 -12.81 15.49 -1.15
C PRO A 217 -11.62 16.09 -0.36
N PRO A 218 -11.18 15.45 0.73
CA PRO A 218 -10.02 15.93 1.48
C PRO A 218 -8.76 15.94 0.60
N GLN A 219 -8.05 17.08 0.62
CA GLN A 219 -6.82 17.26 -0.18
C GLN A 219 -5.61 16.83 0.65
N ILE A 220 -5.12 15.61 0.44
CA ILE A 220 -3.91 15.07 1.06
C ILE A 220 -2.82 15.00 -0.03
N SER A 221 -1.59 15.40 0.29
CA SER A 221 -0.50 15.34 -0.69
C SER A 221 -0.11 13.90 -1.02
N GLU A 222 0.13 13.62 -2.28
CA GLU A 222 0.57 12.30 -2.78
C GLU A 222 1.87 11.83 -2.10
N ASP A 223 2.81 12.74 -1.85
CA ASP A 223 4.07 12.45 -1.15
C ASP A 223 3.81 11.94 0.28
N LEU A 224 2.87 12.54 1.00
CA LEU A 224 2.49 12.11 2.34
C LEU A 224 1.80 10.75 2.33
N LEU A 225 0.90 10.51 1.36
CA LEU A 225 0.21 9.23 1.19
C LEU A 225 1.18 8.10 0.84
N THR A 226 2.20 8.37 0.04
CA THR A 226 3.24 7.41 -0.33
C THR A 226 4.10 7.06 0.88
N LYS A 227 4.59 8.06 1.61
CA LYS A 227 5.40 7.87 2.81
C LYS A 227 4.65 7.17 3.95
N ALA A 228 3.34 7.38 4.05
CA ALA A 228 2.50 6.69 5.03
C ALA A 228 2.52 5.16 4.87
N ARG A 229 2.79 4.66 3.67
CA ARG A 229 2.86 3.22 3.35
C ARG A 229 4.28 2.71 3.15
N ASP A 230 5.29 3.54 3.37
CA ASP A 230 6.70 3.15 3.25
C ASP A 230 7.15 2.44 4.53
N VAL A 231 6.90 1.14 4.59
CA VAL A 231 7.26 0.25 5.71
C VAL A 231 7.88 -1.04 5.19
N HIS A 232 8.65 -1.68 6.04
CA HIS A 232 9.10 -3.05 5.81
C HIS A 232 8.05 -4.03 6.35
N CYS A 233 7.63 -4.96 5.52
CA CYS A 233 6.78 -6.10 5.83
C CYS A 233 7.64 -7.38 5.95
#